data_a7ee231db9cc0c5a049501d2475bdc9d
#
_entry.id   a7ee231db9cc0c5a049501d2475bdc9d
#
_cell.length_a   1.000
_cell.length_b   1.000
_cell.length_c   1.000
_cell.angle_alpha   90.00
_cell.angle_beta   90.00
_cell.angle_gamma   90.00
#
_symmetry.space_group_name_H-M   'P 1'
#
loop_
_entity.id
_entity.type
_entity.pdbx_description
1 polymer ?
#
loop_
_entity_poly.entity_id
_entity_poly.type
_entity_poly.pdbx_seq_one_letter_code
_entity_poly.pdbx_strand_id
1 'polypeptide(L)'
;AVTNADITTTVADGASSNGRNAVILLSGTLAANRIVTVPDSIEKTWLVIDTTVRSSSHFTLTFKTASGTGVTLARGSTTLLYSDGTNVNKAMIQKGYVSTTTAYTAVADDQVIVDTSSTAITITLPASPSIGDEVSFIDGKGTFGSNNLTIGRNGQPINTATSNLTISTNGQSFTLVYANSTRGWTYKTFI
;
A
#
# COMPACT_ATOMS: atom_id res chain seq x y z
N ALA A 1 -16.11 -21.87 -8.79
CA ALA A 1 -14.93 -22.78 -8.87
C ALA A 1 -14.20 -22.50 -10.16
N VAL A 2 -12.88 -22.33 -10.11
CA VAL A 2 -12.03 -22.32 -11.31
C VAL A 2 -11.81 -23.80 -11.67
N THR A 3 -12.52 -24.28 -12.68
CA THR A 3 -12.16 -25.54 -13.31
C THR A 3 -10.85 -25.33 -14.07
N ASN A 4 -10.14 -26.41 -14.42
CA ASN A 4 -8.86 -26.30 -15.18
C ASN A 4 -9.08 -25.74 -16.61
N ALA A 5 -9.80 -24.62 -16.73
CA ALA A 5 -10.14 -23.89 -17.94
C ALA A 5 -10.20 -22.38 -17.63
N ASP A 6 -10.05 -21.57 -18.67
CA ASP A 6 -10.27 -20.13 -18.56
C ASP A 6 -11.75 -19.83 -18.27
N ILE A 7 -12.00 -18.77 -17.52
CA ILE A 7 -13.34 -18.34 -17.11
C ILE A 7 -13.63 -16.99 -17.73
N THR A 8 -14.76 -16.88 -18.42
CA THR A 8 -15.33 -15.60 -18.80
C THR A 8 -16.48 -15.28 -17.86
N THR A 9 -16.41 -14.15 -17.18
CA THR A 9 -17.49 -13.65 -16.34
C THR A 9 -18.40 -12.75 -17.14
N THR A 10 -19.63 -12.62 -16.69
CA THR A 10 -20.61 -11.68 -17.26
C THR A 10 -21.03 -10.67 -16.22
N VAL A 11 -21.30 -9.45 -16.66
CA VAL A 11 -21.95 -8.41 -15.85
C VAL A 11 -23.17 -7.97 -16.64
N ALA A 12 -24.33 -8.50 -16.28
CA ALA A 12 -25.57 -8.22 -16.97
C ALA A 12 -26.50 -7.38 -16.08
N ASP A 13 -27.11 -6.35 -16.65
CA ASP A 13 -28.10 -5.55 -15.93
C ASP A 13 -29.43 -6.33 -15.82
N GLY A 14 -30.06 -6.25 -14.64
CA GLY A 14 -31.33 -6.92 -14.36
C GLY A 14 -31.28 -8.45 -14.28
N ALA A 15 -30.14 -9.11 -14.47
CA ALA A 15 -30.00 -10.56 -14.43
C ALA A 15 -28.89 -11.00 -13.46
N SER A 16 -29.00 -12.24 -12.96
CA SER A 16 -27.94 -12.86 -12.16
C SER A 16 -26.71 -13.13 -13.05
N SER A 17 -25.54 -12.66 -12.60
CA SER A 17 -24.28 -12.88 -13.31
C SER A 17 -23.09 -12.95 -12.33
N ASN A 18 -22.11 -13.78 -12.65
CA ASN A 18 -20.99 -14.08 -11.79
C ASN A 18 -20.00 -12.92 -11.62
N GLY A 19 -19.91 -11.98 -12.57
CA GLY A 19 -19.05 -10.80 -12.49
C GLY A 19 -19.66 -9.63 -11.71
N ARG A 20 -20.95 -9.69 -11.31
CA ARG A 20 -21.62 -8.61 -10.55
C ARG A 20 -21.26 -8.61 -9.08
N ASN A 21 -20.87 -9.74 -8.53
CA ASN A 21 -20.52 -9.82 -7.12
C ASN A 21 -19.32 -8.93 -6.79
N ALA A 22 -19.37 -8.24 -5.65
CA ALA A 22 -18.27 -7.43 -5.15
C ALA A 22 -17.10 -8.31 -4.68
N VAL A 23 -17.40 -9.56 -4.26
CA VAL A 23 -16.40 -10.54 -3.83
C VAL A 23 -16.42 -11.72 -4.81
N ILE A 24 -15.25 -12.06 -5.33
CA ILE A 24 -15.06 -13.21 -6.23
C ILE A 24 -14.09 -14.18 -5.55
N LEU A 25 -14.58 -15.38 -5.21
CA LEU A 25 -13.77 -16.47 -4.71
C LEU A 25 -13.36 -17.38 -5.87
N LEU A 26 -12.06 -17.46 -6.12
CA LEU A 26 -11.45 -18.37 -7.08
C LEU A 26 -10.92 -19.61 -6.36
N SER A 27 -11.43 -20.79 -6.71
CA SER A 27 -11.06 -22.06 -6.09
C SER A 27 -10.94 -23.16 -7.10
N GLY A 28 -10.19 -24.21 -6.81
CA GLY A 28 -9.96 -25.36 -7.70
C GLY A 28 -8.47 -25.59 -7.96
N THR A 29 -8.14 -26.54 -8.86
CA THR A 29 -6.75 -26.87 -9.19
C THR A 29 -6.42 -26.41 -10.60
N LEU A 30 -5.33 -25.64 -10.75
CA LEU A 30 -4.80 -25.20 -12.02
C LEU A 30 -3.69 -26.15 -12.50
N ALA A 31 -3.85 -26.71 -13.70
CA ALA A 31 -2.84 -27.52 -14.37
C ALA A 31 -2.20 -26.81 -15.58
N ALA A 32 -2.49 -25.52 -15.76
CA ALA A 32 -1.88 -24.63 -16.74
C ALA A 32 -2.08 -23.16 -16.29
N ASN A 33 -1.50 -22.20 -17.03
CA ASN A 33 -1.85 -20.79 -16.89
C ASN A 33 -3.34 -20.60 -17.18
N ARG A 34 -4.02 -19.80 -16.37
CA ARG A 34 -5.45 -19.53 -16.52
C ARG A 34 -5.77 -18.07 -16.46
N ILE A 35 -6.86 -17.71 -17.13
CA ILE A 35 -7.36 -16.34 -17.20
C ILE A 35 -8.80 -16.31 -16.69
N VAL A 36 -9.08 -15.31 -15.86
CA VAL A 36 -10.44 -14.89 -15.53
C VAL A 36 -10.70 -13.60 -16.29
N THR A 37 -11.62 -13.65 -17.25
CA THR A 37 -11.95 -12.53 -18.10
C THR A 37 -13.23 -11.85 -17.61
N VAL A 38 -13.17 -10.53 -17.42
CA VAL A 38 -14.34 -9.66 -17.18
C VAL A 38 -14.66 -8.89 -18.46
N PRO A 39 -15.92 -8.46 -18.66
CA PRO A 39 -16.29 -7.69 -19.84
C PRO A 39 -15.52 -6.36 -19.93
N ASP A 40 -15.27 -5.91 -21.15
CA ASP A 40 -14.83 -4.56 -21.45
C ASP A 40 -15.94 -3.53 -21.16
N SER A 41 -15.58 -2.27 -21.06
CA SER A 41 -16.48 -1.12 -20.84
C SER A 41 -17.25 -1.17 -19.50
N ILE A 42 -16.77 -1.96 -18.55
CA ILE A 42 -17.33 -2.03 -17.19
C ILE A 42 -16.33 -1.47 -16.21
N GLU A 43 -16.67 -0.33 -15.63
CA GLU A 43 -15.95 0.26 -14.49
C GLU A 43 -16.47 -0.33 -13.19
N LYS A 44 -15.63 -1.10 -12.50
CA LYS A 44 -16.06 -1.83 -11.32
C LYS A 44 -14.87 -2.25 -10.46
N THR A 45 -15.14 -2.36 -9.16
CA THR A 45 -14.20 -2.87 -8.16
C THR A 45 -14.61 -4.26 -7.69
N TRP A 46 -13.63 -5.16 -7.51
CA TRP A 46 -13.81 -6.51 -6.95
C TRP A 46 -12.78 -6.79 -5.88
N LEU A 47 -13.19 -7.43 -4.81
CA LEU A 47 -12.30 -8.14 -3.90
C LEU A 47 -12.16 -9.58 -4.43
N VAL A 48 -10.99 -9.92 -4.93
CA VAL A 48 -10.71 -11.25 -5.51
C VAL A 48 -9.90 -12.07 -4.51
N ILE A 49 -10.43 -13.23 -4.12
CA ILE A 49 -9.80 -14.16 -3.18
C ILE A 49 -9.35 -15.38 -3.97
N ASP A 50 -8.04 -15.58 -4.09
CA ASP A 50 -7.46 -16.73 -4.79
C ASP A 50 -7.13 -17.86 -3.79
N THR A 51 -7.95 -18.89 -3.75
CA THR A 51 -7.71 -20.12 -3.00
C THR A 51 -7.34 -21.30 -3.92
N THR A 52 -6.94 -21.02 -5.15
CA THR A 52 -6.59 -22.07 -6.10
C THR A 52 -5.31 -22.81 -5.70
N VAL A 53 -5.32 -24.12 -5.91
CA VAL A 53 -4.10 -24.94 -5.85
C VAL A 53 -3.49 -25.00 -7.23
N ARG A 54 -2.19 -24.79 -7.34
CA ARG A 54 -1.48 -24.85 -8.64
C ARG A 54 -0.58 -26.07 -8.64
N SER A 55 -0.77 -26.97 -9.60
CA SER A 55 0.00 -28.22 -9.71
C SER A 55 1.47 -27.97 -10.09
N SER A 56 1.82 -26.77 -10.56
CA SER A 56 3.20 -26.31 -10.79
C SER A 56 3.42 -24.91 -10.25
N SER A 57 4.64 -24.61 -9.80
CA SER A 57 5.05 -23.28 -9.34
C SER A 57 5.02 -22.23 -10.47
N HIS A 58 5.08 -22.65 -11.71
CA HIS A 58 5.11 -21.76 -12.87
C HIS A 58 3.73 -21.34 -13.36
N PHE A 59 2.65 -22.00 -12.94
CA PHE A 59 1.32 -21.64 -13.41
C PHE A 59 0.83 -20.34 -12.80
N THR A 60 0.24 -19.51 -13.65
CA THR A 60 -0.30 -18.18 -13.30
C THR A 60 -1.82 -18.17 -13.39
N LEU A 61 -2.43 -17.29 -12.62
CA LEU A 61 -3.83 -16.94 -12.71
C LEU A 61 -3.94 -15.44 -12.93
N THR A 62 -4.45 -15.04 -14.09
CA THR A 62 -4.54 -13.62 -14.46
C THR A 62 -6.00 -13.20 -14.51
N PHE A 63 -6.32 -12.07 -13.88
CA PHE A 63 -7.64 -11.45 -13.91
C PHE A 63 -7.55 -10.22 -14.83
N LYS A 64 -8.31 -10.20 -15.94
CA LYS A 64 -8.20 -9.15 -16.97
C LYS A 64 -9.54 -8.85 -17.64
N THR A 65 -9.62 -7.72 -18.33
CA THR A 65 -10.72 -7.46 -19.30
C THR A 65 -10.54 -8.29 -20.56
N ALA A 66 -11.57 -8.37 -21.38
CA ALA A 66 -11.54 -9.19 -22.60
C ALA A 66 -10.42 -8.74 -23.56
N SER A 67 -10.31 -7.45 -23.85
CA SER A 67 -9.33 -6.90 -24.80
C SER A 67 -8.12 -6.23 -24.14
N GLY A 68 -8.22 -5.78 -22.89
CA GLY A 68 -7.17 -5.04 -22.20
C GLY A 68 -6.16 -5.89 -21.43
N THR A 69 -5.37 -5.23 -20.63
CA THR A 69 -4.40 -5.84 -19.72
C THR A 69 -5.03 -6.21 -18.39
N GLY A 70 -4.31 -6.96 -17.56
CA GLY A 70 -4.81 -7.39 -16.26
C GLY A 70 -3.73 -7.66 -15.24
N VAL A 71 -4.15 -8.22 -14.13
CA VAL A 71 -3.32 -8.49 -12.96
C VAL A 71 -3.12 -9.97 -12.77
N THR A 72 -1.87 -10.41 -12.73
CA THR A 72 -1.54 -11.75 -12.26
C THR A 72 -1.66 -11.82 -10.74
N LEU A 73 -2.51 -12.72 -10.25
CA LEU A 73 -2.75 -12.91 -8.83
C LEU A 73 -1.61 -13.71 -8.18
N ALA A 74 -1.14 -13.23 -7.03
CA ALA A 74 -0.26 -14.01 -6.20
C ALA A 74 -1.05 -15.19 -5.58
N ARG A 75 -0.37 -16.33 -5.37
CA ARG A 75 -1.00 -17.52 -4.78
C ARG A 75 -1.52 -17.23 -3.38
N GLY A 76 -2.75 -17.67 -3.11
CA GLY A 76 -3.38 -17.50 -1.80
C GLY A 76 -3.66 -16.04 -1.44
N SER A 77 -3.61 -15.13 -2.43
CA SER A 77 -3.80 -13.70 -2.16
C SER A 77 -5.27 -13.31 -2.11
N THR A 78 -5.55 -12.30 -1.30
CA THR A 78 -6.76 -11.49 -1.38
C THR A 78 -6.37 -10.15 -1.98
N THR A 79 -6.92 -9.80 -3.13
CA THR A 79 -6.51 -8.63 -3.90
C THR A 79 -7.72 -7.78 -4.24
N LEU A 80 -7.65 -6.48 -3.93
CA LEU A 80 -8.63 -5.52 -4.41
C LEU A 80 -8.24 -5.09 -5.82
N LEU A 81 -9.12 -5.32 -6.77
CA LEU A 81 -8.95 -4.99 -8.19
C LEU A 81 -10.01 -3.99 -8.62
N TYR A 82 -9.69 -3.18 -9.63
CA TYR A 82 -10.68 -2.38 -10.33
C TYR A 82 -10.45 -2.43 -11.82
N SER A 83 -11.54 -2.34 -12.59
CA SER A 83 -11.50 -2.09 -14.02
C SER A 83 -11.80 -0.61 -14.29
N ASP A 84 -11.02 -0.01 -15.17
CA ASP A 84 -11.23 1.33 -15.71
C ASP A 84 -12.05 1.33 -17.02
N GLY A 85 -12.70 0.19 -17.30
CA GLY A 85 -13.42 -0.07 -18.56
C GLY A 85 -12.55 -0.65 -19.67
N THR A 86 -11.24 -0.53 -19.59
CA THR A 86 -10.28 -1.05 -20.56
C THR A 86 -9.37 -2.11 -19.95
N ASN A 87 -8.80 -1.82 -18.80
CA ASN A 87 -7.82 -2.68 -18.12
C ASN A 87 -8.29 -3.06 -16.72
N VAL A 88 -7.77 -4.14 -16.19
CA VAL A 88 -7.87 -4.43 -14.76
C VAL A 88 -6.57 -4.05 -14.07
N ASN A 89 -6.70 -3.29 -13.01
CA ASN A 89 -5.61 -2.75 -12.20
C ASN A 89 -5.76 -3.19 -10.73
N LYS A 90 -4.66 -3.21 -9.98
CA LYS A 90 -4.73 -3.34 -8.52
C LYS A 90 -5.17 -2.00 -7.92
N ALA A 91 -6.20 -2.03 -7.08
CA ALA A 91 -6.49 -0.93 -6.19
C ALA A 91 -5.52 -1.03 -5.00
N MET A 92 -4.30 -0.54 -5.19
CA MET A 92 -3.34 -0.43 -4.09
C MET A 92 -3.59 0.88 -3.37
N ILE A 93 -3.80 0.82 -2.06
CA ILE A 93 -3.49 1.97 -1.21
C ILE A 93 -1.96 2.00 -1.15
N GLN A 94 -1.35 2.62 -2.16
CA GLN A 94 0.08 2.86 -2.14
C GLN A 94 0.29 4.13 -1.33
N LYS A 95 0.95 4.02 -0.18
CA LYS A 95 1.45 5.19 0.54
C LYS A 95 2.40 5.93 -0.40
N GLY A 96 2.08 7.18 -0.72
CA GLY A 96 2.91 8.00 -1.57
C GLY A 96 4.18 8.42 -0.84
N TYR A 97 5.28 8.63 -1.59
CA TYR A 97 6.47 9.25 -1.05
C TYR A 97 6.40 10.77 -1.24
N VAL A 98 6.71 11.51 -0.17
CA VAL A 98 6.94 12.95 -0.21
C VAL A 98 8.45 13.18 -0.18
N SER A 99 9.01 13.81 -1.21
CA SER A 99 10.42 14.22 -1.20
C SER A 99 10.51 15.71 -0.88
N THR A 100 11.34 16.08 0.10
CA THR A 100 11.48 17.49 0.51
C THR A 100 12.93 17.88 0.78
N THR A 101 13.24 19.13 0.45
CA THR A 101 14.48 19.85 0.77
C THR A 101 14.23 21.00 1.76
N THR A 102 13.01 21.14 2.26
CA THR A 102 12.59 22.22 3.17
C THR A 102 11.74 21.67 4.32
N ALA A 103 11.44 22.52 5.30
CA ALA A 103 10.52 22.15 6.37
C ALA A 103 9.15 21.69 5.81
N TYR A 104 8.60 20.65 6.43
CA TYR A 104 7.35 20.04 6.01
C TYR A 104 6.52 19.61 7.22
N THR A 105 5.20 19.76 7.13
CA THR A 105 4.26 19.20 8.12
C THR A 105 3.66 17.92 7.55
N ALA A 106 4.01 16.81 8.15
CA ALA A 106 3.56 15.49 7.71
C ALA A 106 2.08 15.26 8.07
N VAL A 107 1.41 14.50 7.24
CA VAL A 107 0.10 13.90 7.52
C VAL A 107 0.26 12.42 7.86
N ALA A 108 -0.79 11.81 8.43
CA ALA A 108 -0.77 10.38 8.71
C ALA A 108 -0.48 9.57 7.45
N ASP A 109 0.32 8.53 7.60
CA ASP A 109 0.76 7.60 6.54
C ASP A 109 1.79 8.14 5.53
N ASP A 110 2.33 9.34 5.73
CA ASP A 110 3.40 9.87 4.88
C ASP A 110 4.68 9.02 4.99
N GLN A 111 5.33 8.87 3.84
CA GLN A 111 6.70 8.37 3.72
C GLN A 111 7.58 9.50 3.19
N VAL A 112 8.35 10.13 4.08
CA VAL A 112 9.09 11.36 3.77
C VAL A 112 10.55 11.06 3.47
N ILE A 113 10.98 11.32 2.23
CA ILE A 113 12.37 11.32 1.83
C ILE A 113 12.91 12.74 2.04
N VAL A 114 13.82 12.89 3.00
CA VAL A 114 14.34 14.21 3.39
C VAL A 114 15.76 14.38 2.86
N ASP A 115 15.98 15.46 2.12
CA ASP A 115 17.30 15.84 1.62
C ASP A 115 17.83 17.02 2.45
N THR A 116 18.71 16.71 3.40
CA THR A 116 19.38 17.70 4.26
C THR A 116 20.75 18.14 3.74
N SER A 117 21.08 17.86 2.47
CA SER A 117 22.41 18.15 1.93
C SER A 117 22.82 19.64 2.03
N SER A 118 21.87 20.54 1.96
CA SER A 118 22.12 21.99 2.03
C SER A 118 21.93 22.62 3.41
N THR A 119 21.04 22.08 4.26
CA THR A 119 20.72 22.64 5.58
C THR A 119 19.98 21.62 6.44
N ALA A 120 20.02 21.80 7.76
CA ALA A 120 19.17 21.06 8.70
C ALA A 120 17.68 21.35 8.44
N ILE A 121 16.85 20.32 8.51
CA ILE A 121 15.41 20.38 8.19
C ILE A 121 14.58 19.94 9.39
N THR A 122 13.43 20.58 9.59
CA THR A 122 12.41 20.13 10.55
C THR A 122 11.22 19.54 9.80
N ILE A 123 10.88 18.29 10.10
CA ILE A 123 9.61 17.68 9.70
C ILE A 123 8.70 17.65 10.94
N THR A 124 7.55 18.28 10.83
CA THR A 124 6.58 18.39 11.94
C THR A 124 5.56 17.27 11.83
N LEU A 125 5.35 16.54 12.92
CA LEU A 125 4.37 15.45 13.00
C LEU A 125 2.92 15.99 13.00
N PRO A 126 1.90 15.16 12.66
CA PRO A 126 0.50 15.54 12.75
C PRO A 126 0.11 16.06 14.15
N ALA A 127 -0.70 17.14 14.20
CA ALA A 127 -1.11 17.77 15.46
C ALA A 127 -2.14 16.95 16.25
N SER A 128 -3.02 16.23 15.54
CA SER A 128 -4.12 15.45 16.12
C SER A 128 -4.08 14.02 15.60
N PRO A 129 -3.07 13.23 15.96
CA PRO A 129 -2.94 11.87 15.45
C PRO A 129 -3.95 10.92 16.12
N SER A 130 -4.36 9.91 15.35
CA SER A 130 -5.12 8.76 15.84
C SER A 130 -4.18 7.61 16.21
N ILE A 131 -4.60 6.74 17.13
CA ILE A 131 -3.82 5.53 17.48
C ILE A 131 -3.61 4.69 16.22
N GLY A 132 -2.34 4.37 15.94
CA GLY A 132 -1.93 3.60 14.77
C GLY A 132 -1.51 4.45 13.56
N ASP A 133 -1.67 5.78 13.59
CA ASP A 133 -1.12 6.67 12.56
C ASP A 133 0.40 6.51 12.50
N GLU A 134 0.94 6.50 11.29
CA GLU A 134 2.37 6.30 11.03
C GLU A 134 2.94 7.44 10.20
N VAL A 135 4.21 7.77 10.46
CA VAL A 135 5.03 8.60 9.57
C VAL A 135 6.40 7.96 9.43
N SER A 136 6.84 7.75 8.21
CA SER A 136 8.15 7.17 7.89
C SER A 136 9.11 8.24 7.37
N PHE A 137 10.39 8.11 7.73
CA PHE A 137 11.44 9.05 7.36
C PHE A 137 12.60 8.30 6.72
N ILE A 138 13.16 8.87 5.66
CA ILE A 138 14.31 8.32 4.92
C ILE A 138 15.31 9.43 4.70
N ASP A 139 16.58 9.19 5.05
CA ASP A 139 17.68 10.06 4.68
C ASP A 139 17.95 9.93 3.17
N GLY A 140 17.46 10.89 2.39
CA GLY A 140 17.52 10.84 0.94
C GLY A 140 18.91 11.02 0.33
N LYS A 141 19.86 11.55 1.11
CA LYS A 141 21.23 11.85 0.65
C LYS A 141 22.33 11.34 1.58
N GLY A 142 21.99 10.69 2.67
CA GLY A 142 22.99 10.25 3.65
C GLY A 142 23.65 11.40 4.39
N THR A 143 22.89 12.47 4.72
CA THR A 143 23.46 13.73 5.24
C THR A 143 22.93 14.15 6.60
N PHE A 144 22.12 13.32 7.29
CA PHE A 144 21.60 13.64 8.62
C PHE A 144 22.71 13.84 9.68
N GLY A 145 23.89 13.26 9.48
CA GLY A 145 25.02 13.47 10.38
C GLY A 145 25.72 14.82 10.20
N SER A 146 25.58 15.45 9.04
CA SER A 146 26.14 16.77 8.76
C SER A 146 25.15 17.88 9.02
N ASN A 147 23.91 17.68 8.56
CA ASN A 147 22.77 18.58 8.74
C ASN A 147 21.59 17.79 9.31
N ASN A 148 21.37 17.92 10.60
CA ASN A 148 20.44 17.04 11.30
C ASN A 148 19.01 17.19 10.80
N LEU A 149 18.27 16.06 10.80
CA LEU A 149 16.82 16.06 10.71
C LEU A 149 16.25 16.26 12.12
N THR A 150 15.37 17.26 12.28
CA THR A 150 14.56 17.43 13.48
C THR A 150 13.14 16.95 13.23
N ILE A 151 12.63 16.10 14.12
CA ILE A 151 11.21 15.72 14.14
C ILE A 151 10.50 16.59 15.14
N GLY A 152 9.68 17.51 14.64
CA GLY A 152 8.82 18.39 15.44
C GLY A 152 7.63 17.63 15.99
N ARG A 153 7.49 17.55 17.30
CA ARG A 153 6.48 16.74 17.99
C ARG A 153 5.05 17.27 17.89
N ASN A 154 4.87 18.53 17.51
CA ASN A 154 3.57 19.20 17.31
C ASN A 154 2.56 18.98 18.46
N GLY A 155 3.01 19.16 19.69
CA GLY A 155 2.16 19.02 20.89
C GLY A 155 2.12 17.61 21.51
N GLN A 156 2.35 16.56 20.74
CA GLN A 156 2.35 15.19 21.26
C GLN A 156 3.75 14.77 21.73
N PRO A 157 3.88 13.91 22.76
CA PRO A 157 5.18 13.36 23.14
C PRO A 157 5.82 12.50 22.04
N ILE A 158 7.15 12.34 22.08
CA ILE A 158 7.88 11.32 21.32
C ILE A 158 8.60 10.42 22.33
N ASN A 159 8.25 9.15 22.43
CA ASN A 159 8.74 8.20 23.43
C ASN A 159 8.65 8.78 24.87
N THR A 160 7.52 9.37 25.23
CA THR A 160 7.25 10.08 26.48
C THR A 160 7.97 11.43 26.62
N ALA A 161 8.95 11.74 25.79
CA ALA A 161 9.67 13.01 25.85
C ALA A 161 8.82 14.17 25.30
N THR A 162 8.91 15.32 25.96
CA THR A 162 8.23 16.56 25.57
C THR A 162 9.15 17.50 24.76
N SER A 163 10.24 16.98 24.22
CA SER A 163 11.16 17.64 23.29
C SER A 163 11.02 17.08 21.88
N ASN A 164 11.47 17.86 20.90
CA ASN A 164 11.62 17.36 19.53
C ASN A 164 12.71 16.28 19.47
N LEU A 165 12.61 15.38 18.51
CA LEU A 165 13.59 14.33 18.28
C LEU A 165 14.58 14.76 17.20
N THR A 166 15.88 14.68 17.51
CA THR A 166 16.96 14.97 16.54
C THR A 166 17.56 13.68 16.01
N ILE A 167 17.69 13.59 14.72
CA ILE A 167 18.32 12.47 13.99
C ILE A 167 19.62 12.98 13.38
N SER A 168 20.74 12.37 13.75
CA SER A 168 22.09 12.79 13.38
C SER A 168 22.95 11.66 12.83
N THR A 169 22.35 10.58 12.35
CA THR A 169 23.06 9.44 11.77
C THR A 169 22.77 9.36 10.27
N ASN A 170 23.82 9.35 9.47
CA ASN A 170 23.72 9.24 8.00
C ASN A 170 23.07 7.92 7.57
N GLY A 171 22.22 7.99 6.55
CA GLY A 171 21.55 6.84 5.95
C GLY A 171 20.42 6.25 6.81
N GLN A 172 20.03 6.92 7.88
CA GLN A 172 18.98 6.43 8.78
C GLN A 172 17.61 6.47 8.13
N SER A 173 16.86 5.36 8.28
CA SER A 173 15.45 5.24 7.91
C SER A 173 14.68 4.65 9.09
N PHE A 174 13.53 5.21 9.42
CA PHE A 174 12.70 4.74 10.53
C PHE A 174 11.24 5.16 10.35
N THR A 175 10.36 4.50 11.10
CA THR A 175 8.93 4.84 11.18
C THR A 175 8.56 5.14 12.62
N LEU A 176 7.81 6.21 12.82
CA LEU A 176 7.12 6.50 14.06
C LEU A 176 5.65 6.11 13.94
N VAL A 177 5.10 5.50 14.98
CA VAL A 177 3.68 5.18 15.13
C VAL A 177 3.13 5.89 16.36
N TYR A 178 1.94 6.47 16.27
CA TYR A 178 1.27 7.08 17.40
C TYR A 178 0.61 6.02 18.27
N ALA A 179 1.05 5.88 19.51
CA ALA A 179 0.57 4.85 20.43
C ALA A 179 -0.60 5.36 21.31
N ASN A 180 -0.47 6.52 21.92
CA ASN A 180 -1.48 7.16 22.78
C ASN A 180 -0.96 8.54 23.26
N SER A 181 -1.79 9.30 23.98
CA SER A 181 -1.43 10.65 24.45
C SER A 181 -0.32 10.69 25.50
N THR A 182 -0.08 9.61 26.22
CA THR A 182 0.97 9.54 27.26
C THR A 182 2.33 9.20 26.66
N ARG A 183 2.41 8.19 25.80
CA ARG A 183 3.63 7.76 25.16
C ARG A 183 3.95 8.63 23.94
N GLY A 184 2.90 9.08 23.24
CA GLY A 184 3.01 9.83 22.01
C GLY A 184 3.42 8.94 20.83
N TRP A 185 4.28 9.48 20.00
CA TRP A 185 4.90 8.79 18.88
C TRP A 185 6.04 7.89 19.35
N THR A 186 6.14 6.68 18.85
CA THR A 186 7.18 5.72 19.21
C THR A 186 7.74 5.02 17.97
N TYR A 187 8.97 4.53 18.05
CA TYR A 187 9.55 3.76 16.95
C TYR A 187 8.74 2.49 16.70
N LYS A 188 8.42 2.25 15.44
CA LYS A 188 7.83 1.01 14.97
C LYS A 188 8.96 0.04 14.63
N THR A 189 9.15 -0.96 15.47
CA THR A 189 10.10 -2.06 15.23
C THR A 189 9.31 -3.37 15.22
N PHE A 190 9.39 -4.13 14.15
CA PHE A 190 8.93 -5.53 14.15
C PHE A 190 10.14 -6.42 14.35
N ILE A 191 10.08 -7.26 15.37
CA ILE A 191 11.06 -8.32 15.67
C ILE A 191 10.57 -9.61 15.04
#